data_c267432ffca1b3c3167eacde9c41c542
#
_entry.id   c267432ffca1b3c3167eacde9c41c542
#
_cell.length_a   1.000
_cell.length_b   1.000
_cell.length_c   1.000
_cell.angle_alpha   90.00
_cell.angle_beta   90.00
_cell.angle_gamma   90.00
#
_symmetry.space_group_name_H-M   'P 1'
#
loop_
_entity.id
_entity.type
_entity.pdbx_description
1 polymer ?
#
loop_
_entity_poly.entity_id
_entity_poly.type
_entity_poly.pdbx_seq_one_letter_code
_entity_poly.pdbx_strand_id
1 'polypeptide(L)'
;MPTSIFLSTLLLFALLVLVPRRASAHCDTEDGPAVSDGRKALQTGNVNHALKWILPAGEAELRPIFDKAVKVRALGALAAEVADRYFLENLVRIHRAGEGASYDGIKPTGTALAPEVVAADKAMETGNLEPLMALIPADKQSELRLRFDKARGLKQFDVNDLAAGRAYIAAYVSFYKYAEGEEHDHHHHH
;
A
#
# COMPACT_ATOMS: atom_id res chain seq x y z
N MET A 1 -8.59 48.33 15.25
CA MET A 1 -7.85 47.54 14.23
C MET A 1 -7.43 46.17 14.73
N PRO A 2 -8.32 45.28 15.25
CA PRO A 2 -7.94 43.87 15.55
C PRO A 2 -8.52 42.85 14.57
N THR A 3 -9.42 43.24 13.66
CA THR A 3 -10.12 42.29 12.78
C THR A 3 -9.24 41.74 11.63
N SER A 4 -8.20 42.47 11.22
CA SER A 4 -7.32 42.09 10.09
C SER A 4 -6.35 40.96 10.47
N ILE A 5 -5.92 40.87 11.74
CA ILE A 5 -4.98 39.86 12.23
C ILE A 5 -5.69 38.52 12.39
N PHE A 6 -6.95 38.51 12.83
CA PHE A 6 -7.75 37.29 12.96
C PHE A 6 -8.08 36.65 11.61
N LEU A 7 -8.32 37.44 10.58
CA LEU A 7 -8.61 36.96 9.23
C LEU A 7 -7.37 36.32 8.59
N SER A 8 -6.19 36.90 8.81
CA SER A 8 -4.91 36.36 8.28
C SER A 8 -4.49 35.04 8.95
N THR A 9 -4.72 34.91 10.26
CA THR A 9 -4.44 33.65 10.99
C THR A 9 -5.41 32.54 10.62
N LEU A 10 -6.69 32.87 10.39
CA LEU A 10 -7.69 31.87 9.95
C LEU A 10 -7.40 31.38 8.53
N LEU A 11 -6.94 32.26 7.62
CA LEU A 11 -6.55 31.90 6.26
C LEU A 11 -5.29 31.02 6.24
N LEU A 12 -4.31 31.30 7.11
CA LEU A 12 -3.09 30.49 7.24
C LEU A 12 -3.39 29.11 7.82
N PHE A 13 -4.34 29.02 8.77
CA PHE A 13 -4.77 27.76 9.35
C PHE A 13 -5.58 26.92 8.35
N ALA A 14 -6.43 27.56 7.53
CA ALA A 14 -7.19 26.88 6.45
C ALA A 14 -6.25 26.36 5.34
N LEU A 15 -5.13 27.04 5.06
CA LEU A 15 -4.14 26.59 4.07
C LEU A 15 -3.34 25.37 4.57
N LEU A 16 -3.13 25.25 5.88
CA LEU A 16 -2.42 24.11 6.49
C LEU A 16 -3.26 22.81 6.49
N VAL A 17 -4.59 22.92 6.41
CA VAL A 17 -5.52 21.76 6.37
C VAL A 17 -5.68 21.19 4.95
N LEU A 18 -5.26 21.94 3.92
CA LEU A 18 -5.40 21.59 2.50
C LEU A 18 -4.14 20.98 1.86
N VAL A 19 -3.13 20.62 2.66
CA VAL A 19 -2.06 19.76 2.13
C VAL A 19 -2.65 18.36 1.96
N PRO A 20 -2.92 17.91 0.72
CA PRO A 20 -3.36 16.53 0.54
C PRO A 20 -2.27 15.64 1.13
N ARG A 21 -2.62 14.85 2.16
CA ARG A 21 -1.75 13.77 2.59
C ARG A 21 -1.55 12.90 1.37
N ARG A 22 -0.37 12.94 0.80
CA ARG A 22 0.04 12.03 -0.27
C ARG A 22 0.14 10.65 0.39
N ALA A 23 -0.99 9.97 0.54
CA ALA A 23 -0.95 8.56 0.84
C ALA A 23 -0.15 7.91 -0.30
N SER A 24 0.83 7.10 0.06
CA SER A 24 1.71 6.44 -0.90
C SER A 24 0.90 5.81 -2.03
N ALA A 25 1.08 6.31 -3.25
CA ALA A 25 0.44 5.74 -4.44
C ALA A 25 1.10 4.43 -4.87
N HIS A 26 2.14 3.98 -4.16
CA HIS A 26 2.95 2.83 -4.51
C HIS A 26 2.15 1.52 -4.64
N CYS A 27 1.23 1.24 -3.69
CA CYS A 27 0.38 0.06 -3.75
C CYS A 27 -0.69 0.16 -4.85
N ASP A 28 -1.00 1.38 -5.32
CA ASP A 28 -2.11 1.69 -6.22
C ASP A 28 -1.68 1.75 -7.69
N THR A 29 -0.40 1.50 -8.03
CA THR A 29 0.07 1.50 -9.42
C THR A 29 -0.13 0.15 -10.09
N GLU A 30 -0.22 0.15 -11.42
CA GLU A 30 -0.32 -1.08 -12.25
C GLU A 30 0.84 -2.04 -12.00
N ASP A 31 2.02 -1.53 -11.70
CA ASP A 31 3.25 -2.25 -11.36
C ASP A 31 3.49 -2.35 -9.85
N GLY A 32 2.57 -1.83 -9.05
CA GLY A 32 2.65 -1.86 -7.59
C GLY A 32 2.45 -3.26 -7.00
N PRO A 33 2.90 -3.45 -5.75
CA PRO A 33 2.97 -4.77 -5.13
C PRO A 33 1.59 -5.39 -4.87
N ALA A 34 0.57 -4.60 -4.50
CA ALA A 34 -0.78 -5.11 -4.27
C ALA A 34 -1.44 -5.56 -5.59
N VAL A 35 -1.26 -4.79 -6.68
CA VAL A 35 -1.77 -5.14 -8.01
C VAL A 35 -1.04 -6.36 -8.58
N SER A 36 0.29 -6.44 -8.40
CA SER A 36 1.10 -7.58 -8.80
C SER A 36 0.64 -8.87 -8.12
N ASP A 37 0.42 -8.84 -6.80
CA ASP A 37 -0.10 -9.97 -6.04
C ASP A 37 -1.56 -10.31 -6.40
N GLY A 38 -2.38 -9.32 -6.73
CA GLY A 38 -3.71 -9.53 -7.28
C GLY A 38 -3.68 -10.28 -8.61
N ARG A 39 -2.78 -9.91 -9.53
CA ARG A 39 -2.56 -10.66 -10.78
C ARG A 39 -2.11 -12.09 -10.53
N LYS A 40 -1.20 -12.28 -9.55
CA LYS A 40 -0.76 -13.60 -9.14
C LYS A 40 -1.89 -14.45 -8.58
N ALA A 41 -2.81 -13.86 -7.80
CA ALA A 41 -4.02 -14.53 -7.33
C ALA A 41 -4.86 -15.07 -8.49
N LEU A 42 -5.10 -14.23 -9.51
CA LEU A 42 -5.86 -14.62 -10.70
C LEU A 42 -5.15 -15.68 -11.55
N GLN A 43 -3.83 -15.61 -11.67
CA GLN A 43 -3.03 -16.57 -12.43
C GLN A 43 -2.97 -17.95 -11.77
N THR A 44 -2.86 -17.98 -10.44
CA THR A 44 -2.72 -19.24 -9.67
C THR A 44 -4.05 -19.82 -9.18
N GLY A 45 -5.14 -19.03 -9.27
CA GLY A 45 -6.42 -19.38 -8.66
C GLY A 45 -6.41 -19.31 -7.12
N ASN A 46 -5.37 -18.73 -6.52
CA ASN A 46 -5.25 -18.64 -5.07
C ASN A 46 -5.46 -17.19 -4.59
N VAL A 47 -6.65 -16.92 -4.06
CA VAL A 47 -7.05 -15.60 -3.57
C VAL A 47 -6.18 -15.09 -2.40
N ASN A 48 -5.46 -15.97 -1.71
CA ASN A 48 -4.66 -15.59 -0.55
C ASN A 48 -3.50 -14.64 -0.91
N HIS A 49 -3.02 -14.66 -2.16
CA HIS A 49 -2.08 -13.65 -2.65
C HIS A 49 -2.64 -12.22 -2.53
N ALA A 50 -3.94 -12.04 -2.73
CA ALA A 50 -4.62 -10.76 -2.61
C ALA A 50 -5.10 -10.48 -1.17
N LEU A 51 -5.62 -11.48 -0.47
CA LEU A 51 -6.21 -11.32 0.86
C LEU A 51 -5.23 -10.84 1.93
N LYS A 52 -3.94 -11.11 1.79
CA LYS A 52 -2.92 -10.61 2.71
C LYS A 52 -2.80 -9.08 2.71
N TRP A 53 -3.25 -8.41 1.61
CA TRP A 53 -3.24 -6.96 1.45
C TRP A 53 -4.41 -6.25 2.09
N ILE A 54 -5.44 -6.98 2.52
CA ILE A 54 -6.64 -6.41 3.10
C ILE A 54 -6.85 -6.86 4.55
N LEU A 55 -7.55 -6.03 5.32
CA LEU A 55 -7.96 -6.39 6.67
C LEU A 55 -8.97 -7.56 6.64
N PRO A 56 -9.08 -8.36 7.71
CA PRO A 56 -10.03 -9.47 7.80
C PRO A 56 -11.48 -9.06 7.47
N ALA A 57 -11.89 -7.86 7.86
CA ALA A 57 -13.23 -7.34 7.58
C ALA A 57 -13.55 -7.22 6.07
N GLY A 58 -12.55 -7.03 5.22
CA GLY A 58 -12.71 -6.93 3.76
C GLY A 58 -12.82 -8.29 3.05
N GLU A 59 -12.52 -9.41 3.72
CA GLU A 59 -12.52 -10.73 3.06
C GLU A 59 -13.88 -11.13 2.52
N ALA A 60 -14.96 -10.89 3.27
CA ALA A 60 -16.31 -11.22 2.86
C ALA A 60 -16.74 -10.49 1.58
N GLU A 61 -16.18 -9.32 1.33
CA GLU A 61 -16.40 -8.56 0.10
C GLU A 61 -15.50 -9.04 -1.04
N LEU A 62 -14.20 -9.26 -0.80
CA LEU A 62 -13.25 -9.56 -1.88
C LEU A 62 -13.39 -10.99 -2.42
N ARG A 63 -13.65 -11.99 -1.58
CA ARG A 63 -13.75 -13.40 -2.02
C ARG A 63 -14.80 -13.62 -3.13
N PRO A 64 -16.06 -13.18 -3.02
CA PRO A 64 -17.03 -13.36 -4.11
C PRO A 64 -16.68 -12.57 -5.37
N ILE A 65 -15.98 -11.43 -5.27
CA ILE A 65 -15.46 -10.68 -6.41
C ILE A 65 -14.41 -11.51 -7.15
N PHE A 66 -13.47 -12.13 -6.41
CA PHE A 66 -12.46 -13.03 -6.99
C PHE A 66 -13.10 -14.22 -7.70
N ASP A 67 -14.02 -14.92 -7.04
CA ASP A 67 -14.70 -16.09 -7.61
C ASP A 67 -15.45 -15.74 -8.90
N LYS A 68 -16.09 -14.57 -8.94
CA LYS A 68 -16.75 -14.06 -10.14
C LYS A 68 -15.73 -13.76 -11.25
N ALA A 69 -14.64 -13.07 -10.92
CA ALA A 69 -13.60 -12.75 -11.89
C ALA A 69 -12.99 -14.01 -12.52
N VAL A 70 -12.65 -15.01 -11.70
CA VAL A 70 -12.12 -16.30 -12.19
C VAL A 70 -13.09 -16.98 -13.18
N LYS A 71 -14.38 -16.99 -12.88
CA LYS A 71 -15.40 -17.56 -13.79
C LYS A 71 -15.51 -16.80 -15.10
N VAL A 72 -15.51 -15.46 -15.03
CA VAL A 72 -15.63 -14.61 -16.24
C VAL A 72 -14.40 -14.70 -17.12
N ARG A 73 -13.19 -14.78 -16.53
CA ARG A 73 -11.93 -14.96 -17.29
C ARG A 73 -11.95 -16.17 -18.22
N ALA A 74 -12.63 -17.25 -17.84
CA ALA A 74 -12.74 -18.47 -18.64
C ALA A 74 -13.55 -18.30 -19.93
N LEU A 75 -14.27 -17.19 -20.11
CA LEU A 75 -15.12 -16.93 -21.29
C LEU A 75 -14.35 -16.39 -22.51
N GLY A 76 -13.06 -16.06 -22.34
CA GLY A 76 -12.21 -15.61 -23.44
C GLY A 76 -11.35 -14.37 -23.07
N ALA A 77 -10.47 -13.99 -23.98
CA ALA A 77 -9.44 -12.98 -23.72
C ALA A 77 -10.02 -11.61 -23.30
N LEU A 78 -11.02 -11.12 -24.01
CA LEU A 78 -11.67 -9.83 -23.70
C LEU A 78 -12.39 -9.89 -22.34
N ALA A 79 -13.06 -11.00 -22.04
CA ALA A 79 -13.69 -11.21 -20.75
C ALA A 79 -12.67 -11.27 -19.63
N ALA A 80 -11.50 -11.88 -19.87
CA ALA A 80 -10.40 -11.91 -18.92
C ALA A 80 -9.87 -10.51 -18.60
N GLU A 81 -9.66 -9.67 -19.61
CA GLU A 81 -9.19 -8.28 -19.43
C GLU A 81 -10.15 -7.49 -18.53
N VAL A 82 -11.45 -7.56 -18.80
CA VAL A 82 -12.47 -6.86 -18.02
C VAL A 82 -12.56 -7.40 -16.59
N ALA A 83 -12.54 -8.73 -16.44
CA ALA A 83 -12.63 -9.38 -15.13
C ALA A 83 -11.40 -9.10 -14.27
N ASP A 84 -10.21 -9.10 -14.87
CA ASP A 84 -8.96 -8.78 -14.16
C ASP A 84 -8.99 -7.34 -13.65
N ARG A 85 -9.38 -6.37 -14.50
CA ARG A 85 -9.51 -4.98 -14.10
C ARG A 85 -10.53 -4.82 -12.99
N TYR A 86 -11.71 -5.43 -13.11
CA TYR A 86 -12.74 -5.39 -12.07
C TYR A 86 -12.23 -5.92 -10.71
N PHE A 87 -11.52 -7.05 -10.71
CA PHE A 87 -10.96 -7.62 -9.48
C PHE A 87 -9.88 -6.72 -8.88
N LEU A 88 -8.91 -6.27 -9.68
CA LEU A 88 -7.79 -5.45 -9.21
C LEU A 88 -8.24 -4.10 -8.64
N GLU A 89 -9.19 -3.43 -9.30
CA GLU A 89 -9.79 -2.18 -8.80
C GLU A 89 -10.45 -2.39 -7.42
N ASN A 90 -11.18 -3.49 -7.24
CA ASN A 90 -11.81 -3.78 -5.96
C ASN A 90 -10.79 -4.18 -4.89
N LEU A 91 -9.75 -4.93 -5.22
CA LEU A 91 -8.67 -5.25 -4.31
C LEU A 91 -8.02 -3.97 -3.75
N VAL A 92 -7.60 -3.07 -4.63
CA VAL A 92 -6.93 -1.82 -4.23
C VAL A 92 -7.90 -0.91 -3.47
N ARG A 93 -9.15 -0.81 -3.89
CA ARG A 93 -10.18 -0.03 -3.18
C ARG A 93 -10.38 -0.53 -1.75
N ILE A 94 -10.51 -1.85 -1.54
CA ILE A 94 -10.69 -2.44 -0.21
C ILE A 94 -9.42 -2.29 0.64
N HIS A 95 -8.25 -2.45 0.03
CA HIS A 95 -6.96 -2.19 0.68
C HIS A 95 -6.90 -0.75 1.21
N ARG A 96 -7.16 0.25 0.36
CA ARG A 96 -7.16 1.67 0.73
C ARG A 96 -8.20 2.01 1.80
N ALA A 97 -9.39 1.44 1.71
CA ALA A 97 -10.42 1.59 2.73
C ALA A 97 -9.94 1.07 4.10
N GLY A 98 -9.21 -0.04 4.12
CA GLY A 98 -8.60 -0.60 5.33
C GLY A 98 -7.52 0.29 5.95
N GLU A 99 -6.88 1.15 5.15
CA GLU A 99 -5.92 2.17 5.61
C GLU A 99 -6.59 3.51 5.99
N GLY A 100 -7.91 3.63 5.83
CA GLY A 100 -8.62 4.89 6.01
C GLY A 100 -8.32 5.92 4.92
N ALA A 101 -7.84 5.48 3.77
CA ALA A 101 -7.43 6.33 2.66
C ALA A 101 -8.44 6.30 1.50
N SER A 102 -8.51 7.41 0.75
CA SER A 102 -9.34 7.51 -0.45
C SER A 102 -8.77 6.65 -1.58
N TYR A 103 -9.66 6.22 -2.48
CA TYR A 103 -9.32 5.50 -3.69
C TYR A 103 -9.84 6.25 -4.91
N ASP A 104 -8.97 6.49 -5.89
CA ASP A 104 -9.26 7.23 -7.13
C ASP A 104 -8.79 6.48 -8.38
N GLY A 105 -8.73 5.16 -8.30
CA GLY A 105 -8.34 4.25 -9.39
C GLY A 105 -6.89 3.76 -9.30
N ILE A 106 -6.60 2.67 -10.02
CA ILE A 106 -5.24 2.17 -10.20
C ILE A 106 -4.48 3.12 -11.12
N LYS A 107 -3.32 3.59 -10.67
CA LYS A 107 -2.47 4.52 -11.40
C LYS A 107 -1.70 3.82 -12.52
N PRO A 108 -1.41 4.48 -13.63
CA PRO A 108 -0.63 3.88 -14.72
C PRO A 108 0.76 3.44 -14.28
N THR A 109 1.28 2.43 -14.97
CA THR A 109 2.71 2.05 -14.87
C THR A 109 3.61 3.26 -15.12
N GLY A 110 4.68 3.39 -14.32
CA GLY A 110 5.62 4.49 -14.43
C GLY A 110 5.14 5.79 -13.78
N THR A 111 4.05 5.75 -12.98
CA THR A 111 3.69 6.86 -12.10
C THR A 111 4.89 7.21 -11.22
N ALA A 112 5.24 8.51 -11.21
CA ALA A 112 6.40 8.98 -10.44
C ALA A 112 6.22 8.71 -8.95
N LEU A 113 7.14 7.96 -8.37
CA LEU A 113 7.25 7.68 -6.95
C LEU A 113 8.36 8.53 -6.33
N ALA A 114 8.27 8.78 -5.03
CA ALA A 114 9.35 9.44 -4.30
C ALA A 114 10.64 8.60 -4.36
N PRO A 115 11.82 9.23 -4.43
CA PRO A 115 13.11 8.49 -4.48
C PRO A 115 13.28 7.49 -3.34
N GLU A 116 12.78 7.83 -2.15
CA GLU A 116 12.82 6.98 -0.97
C GLU A 116 12.00 5.70 -1.16
N VAL A 117 10.86 5.78 -1.84
CA VAL A 117 10.00 4.62 -2.16
C VAL A 117 10.71 3.69 -3.12
N VAL A 118 11.28 4.24 -4.19
CA VAL A 118 12.05 3.45 -5.18
C VAL A 118 13.25 2.77 -4.53
N ALA A 119 13.95 3.48 -3.64
CA ALA A 119 15.09 2.92 -2.91
C ALA A 119 14.65 1.87 -1.89
N ALA A 120 13.48 2.03 -1.26
CA ALA A 120 12.90 1.05 -0.33
C ALA A 120 12.51 -0.25 -1.05
N ASP A 121 11.90 -0.17 -2.24
CA ASP A 121 11.62 -1.35 -3.09
C ASP A 121 12.91 -2.11 -3.40
N LYS A 122 13.92 -1.39 -3.84
CA LYS A 122 15.20 -1.99 -4.18
C LYS A 122 15.88 -2.62 -2.96
N ALA A 123 15.77 -1.99 -1.79
CA ALA A 123 16.28 -2.56 -0.55
C ALA A 123 15.54 -3.86 -0.19
N MET A 124 14.22 -3.90 -0.31
CA MET A 124 13.43 -5.13 -0.06
C MET A 124 13.73 -6.23 -1.07
N GLU A 125 14.02 -5.90 -2.32
CA GLU A 125 14.39 -6.85 -3.35
C GLU A 125 15.79 -7.44 -3.10
N THR A 126 16.80 -6.57 -2.92
CA THR A 126 18.22 -6.95 -2.90
C THR A 126 18.75 -7.28 -1.51
N GLY A 127 18.13 -6.76 -0.46
CA GLY A 127 18.66 -6.81 0.91
C GLY A 127 19.66 -5.71 1.22
N ASN A 128 19.97 -4.82 0.27
CA ASN A 128 20.90 -3.71 0.47
C ASN A 128 20.14 -2.43 0.85
N LEU A 129 20.23 -2.02 2.12
CA LEU A 129 19.57 -0.84 2.66
C LEU A 129 20.36 0.47 2.43
N GLU A 130 21.66 0.40 2.12
CA GLU A 130 22.55 1.56 2.09
C GLU A 130 22.08 2.70 1.14
N PRO A 131 21.58 2.40 -0.09
CA PRO A 131 21.09 3.46 -0.97
C PRO A 131 19.90 4.23 -0.38
N LEU A 132 19.01 3.55 0.35
CA LEU A 132 17.90 4.20 1.05
C LEU A 132 18.40 5.00 2.26
N MET A 133 19.33 4.45 3.03
CA MET A 133 19.91 5.13 4.20
C MET A 133 20.52 6.48 3.82
N ALA A 134 21.10 6.60 2.63
CA ALA A 134 21.67 7.87 2.14
C ALA A 134 20.61 8.97 1.90
N LEU A 135 19.34 8.62 1.73
CA LEU A 135 18.22 9.54 1.52
C LEU A 135 17.53 9.94 2.83
N ILE A 136 17.77 9.20 3.93
CA ILE A 136 17.05 9.35 5.19
C ILE A 136 17.89 10.15 6.21
N PRO A 137 17.31 11.11 6.94
CA PRO A 137 17.97 11.84 8.00
C PRO A 137 18.63 10.90 9.03
N ALA A 138 19.81 11.28 9.53
CA ALA A 138 20.64 10.42 10.37
C ALA A 138 19.94 9.96 11.67
N ASP A 139 19.11 10.82 12.25
CA ASP A 139 18.30 10.55 13.44
C ASP A 139 17.20 9.50 13.22
N LYS A 140 16.77 9.30 11.97
CA LYS A 140 15.73 8.33 11.57
C LYS A 140 16.30 6.98 11.09
N GLN A 141 17.59 6.89 10.81
CA GLN A 141 18.20 5.71 10.18
C GLN A 141 18.14 4.45 11.05
N SER A 142 18.27 4.57 12.36
CA SER A 142 18.21 3.42 13.27
C SER A 142 16.83 2.77 13.27
N GLU A 143 15.76 3.56 13.34
CA GLU A 143 14.39 3.06 13.31
C GLU A 143 14.04 2.49 11.93
N LEU A 144 14.49 3.14 10.84
CA LEU A 144 14.32 2.62 9.49
C LEU A 144 14.93 1.21 9.36
N ARG A 145 16.14 1.00 9.88
CA ARG A 145 16.81 -0.30 9.86
C ARG A 145 16.01 -1.36 10.63
N LEU A 146 15.50 -1.04 11.80
CA LEU A 146 14.66 -1.96 12.59
C LEU A 146 13.41 -2.39 11.81
N ARG A 147 12.73 -1.45 11.14
CA ARG A 147 11.54 -1.74 10.32
C ARG A 147 11.90 -2.58 9.09
N PHE A 148 13.01 -2.27 8.43
CA PHE A 148 13.53 -3.05 7.32
C PHE A 148 13.83 -4.50 7.72
N ASP A 149 14.57 -4.70 8.80
CA ASP A 149 14.95 -6.03 9.28
C ASP A 149 13.71 -6.85 9.67
N LYS A 150 12.70 -6.21 10.30
CA LYS A 150 11.42 -6.83 10.61
C LYS A 150 10.68 -7.26 9.34
N ALA A 151 10.56 -6.37 8.36
CA ALA A 151 9.88 -6.69 7.09
C ALA A 151 10.60 -7.81 6.34
N ARG A 152 11.93 -7.77 6.29
CA ARG A 152 12.76 -8.81 5.67
C ARG A 152 12.62 -10.16 6.38
N GLY A 153 12.61 -10.17 7.71
CA GLY A 153 12.45 -11.39 8.51
C GLY A 153 11.11 -12.08 8.30
N LEU A 154 10.05 -11.32 7.98
CA LEU A 154 8.71 -11.84 7.73
C LEU A 154 8.43 -12.16 6.25
N LYS A 155 9.35 -11.88 5.31
CA LYS A 155 9.14 -12.02 3.87
C LYS A 155 8.90 -13.48 3.42
N GLN A 156 9.42 -14.44 4.14
CA GLN A 156 9.30 -15.88 3.85
C GLN A 156 8.14 -16.48 4.64
N PHE A 157 7.01 -16.71 4.01
CA PHE A 157 5.82 -17.31 4.64
C PHE A 157 5.07 -18.21 3.64
N ASP A 158 4.27 -19.16 4.14
CA ASP A 158 3.30 -19.87 3.33
C ASP A 158 2.15 -18.93 2.96
N VAL A 159 1.85 -18.78 1.67
CA VAL A 159 0.78 -17.90 1.18
C VAL A 159 -0.60 -18.30 1.75
N ASN A 160 -0.77 -19.54 2.17
CA ASN A 160 -2.00 -20.05 2.79
C ASN A 160 -2.09 -19.72 4.30
N ASP A 161 -0.99 -19.28 4.91
CA ASP A 161 -1.00 -18.67 6.25
C ASP A 161 -1.27 -17.16 6.10
N LEU A 162 -2.56 -16.80 6.07
CA LEU A 162 -2.98 -15.41 5.95
C LEU A 162 -2.53 -14.54 7.13
N ALA A 163 -2.38 -15.12 8.33
CA ALA A 163 -1.91 -14.37 9.49
C ALA A 163 -0.45 -13.97 9.29
N ALA A 164 0.41 -14.90 8.88
CA ALA A 164 1.80 -14.61 8.54
C ALA A 164 1.91 -13.64 7.34
N GLY A 165 1.10 -13.83 6.31
CA GLY A 165 1.04 -12.94 5.15
C GLY A 165 0.69 -11.50 5.53
N ARG A 166 -0.32 -11.30 6.38
CA ARG A 166 -0.71 -9.98 6.90
C ARG A 166 0.34 -9.37 7.80
N ALA A 167 0.99 -10.18 8.65
CA ALA A 167 2.09 -9.69 9.48
C ALA A 167 3.26 -9.17 8.62
N TYR A 168 3.58 -9.86 7.51
CA TYR A 168 4.54 -9.38 6.53
C TYR A 168 4.10 -8.06 5.90
N ILE A 169 2.87 -7.97 5.38
CA ILE A 169 2.36 -6.75 4.73
C ILE A 169 2.34 -5.58 5.71
N ALA A 170 1.91 -5.78 6.96
CA ALA A 170 1.92 -4.73 7.97
C ALA A 170 3.35 -4.21 8.25
N ALA A 171 4.34 -5.11 8.35
CA ALA A 171 5.74 -4.71 8.54
C ALA A 171 6.30 -4.00 7.29
N TYR A 172 5.97 -4.48 6.09
CA TYR A 172 6.34 -3.90 4.81
C TYR A 172 5.78 -2.48 4.66
N VAL A 173 4.48 -2.28 4.87
CA VAL A 173 3.82 -0.97 4.80
C VAL A 173 4.38 -0.01 5.85
N SER A 174 4.64 -0.50 7.07
CA SER A 174 5.27 0.29 8.13
C SER A 174 6.68 0.78 7.75
N PHE A 175 7.48 -0.07 7.11
CA PHE A 175 8.81 0.29 6.59
C PHE A 175 8.71 1.38 5.52
N TYR A 176 7.80 1.21 4.55
CA TYR A 176 7.59 2.16 3.46
C TYR A 176 7.13 3.53 3.95
N LYS A 177 6.08 3.57 4.74
CA LYS A 177 5.53 4.83 5.28
C LYS A 177 6.57 5.60 6.07
N TYR A 178 7.40 4.90 6.84
CA TYR A 178 8.48 5.51 7.57
C TYR A 178 9.56 6.10 6.62
N ALA A 179 9.92 5.39 5.56
CA ALA A 179 10.84 5.88 4.54
C ALA A 179 10.31 7.13 3.83
N GLU A 180 9.00 7.22 3.58
CA GLU A 180 8.33 8.40 3.00
C GLU A 180 8.20 9.58 3.99
N GLY A 181 8.58 9.40 5.25
CA GLY A 181 8.45 10.42 6.29
C GLY A 181 7.05 10.50 6.92
N GLU A 182 6.17 9.52 6.65
CA GLU A 182 4.89 9.41 7.33
C GLU A 182 5.09 8.75 8.71
N GLU A 183 5.12 9.56 9.77
CA GLU A 183 5.08 9.08 11.14
C GLU A 183 3.64 8.72 11.51
N HIS A 184 3.27 7.46 11.46
CA HIS A 184 2.07 6.97 12.13
C HIS A 184 2.45 6.45 13.51
N ASP A 185 2.20 7.27 14.53
CA ASP A 185 2.00 6.80 15.89
C ASP A 185 0.76 5.89 15.87
N HIS A 186 0.98 4.58 15.88
CA HIS A 186 -0.06 3.63 16.19
C HIS A 186 -0.37 3.74 17.69
N HIS A 187 -1.19 4.73 18.07
CA HIS A 187 -1.91 4.65 19.32
C HIS A 187 -2.92 3.50 19.20
N HIS A 188 -2.55 2.36 19.78
CA HIS A 188 -3.48 1.28 20.05
C HIS A 188 -4.60 1.83 20.94
N HIS A 189 -5.77 2.05 20.36
CA HIS A 189 -6.98 2.10 21.12
C HIS A 189 -7.38 0.65 21.47
N HIS A 190 -7.23 0.35 22.77
CA HIS A 190 -7.78 -0.83 23.42
C HIS A 190 -9.31 -0.78 23.44
#